data_5fe6d15591eca7e91666b311d82e9a0e
#
_entry.id   5fe6d15591eca7e91666b311d82e9a0e
#
_cell.length_a   1.000
_cell.length_b   1.000
_cell.length_c   1.000
_cell.angle_alpha   90.00
_cell.angle_beta   90.00
_cell.angle_gamma   90.00
#
_symmetry.space_group_name_H-M   'P 1'
#
loop_
_entity.id
_entity.type
_entity.pdbx_description
1 polymer ?
#
loop_
_entity_poly.entity_id
_entity_poly.type
_entity_poly.pdbx_seq_one_letter_code
_entity_poly.pdbx_strand_id
1 'polypeptide(L)'
;MNNSSAIPVIKDLVLIGGGHSHRSVLKYFAMNPVPGLRLTLITRDLHTPYSGMLPGYIAGHYQYDEAHIDLRPLAQFAQARIYHAEVSDLDFEKSNVICAGRPPIHFDFISINIGSKPGTLHIPGADNFAMPVKPIDRFLTQWDQLVDKITDSKNAFHLAVVGGGAGGVEMALATQ
;
A
#
# COMPACT_ATOMS: atom_id res chain seq x y z
N MET A 1 -36.33 23.87 2.13
CA MET A 1 -36.03 22.49 2.60
C MET A 1 -35.68 21.67 1.36
N ASN A 2 -34.40 21.57 1.07
CA ASN A 2 -33.95 20.75 -0.08
C ASN A 2 -33.95 19.28 0.35
N ASN A 3 -34.99 18.56 -0.04
CA ASN A 3 -35.02 17.11 0.01
C ASN A 3 -34.12 16.59 -1.12
N SER A 4 -32.82 16.55 -0.88
CA SER A 4 -31.93 15.75 -1.73
C SER A 4 -32.25 14.30 -1.43
N SER A 5 -33.17 13.70 -2.22
CA SER A 5 -33.42 12.26 -2.19
C SER A 5 -32.09 11.57 -2.48
N ALA A 6 -31.49 10.95 -1.46
CA ALA A 6 -30.25 10.21 -1.63
C ALA A 6 -30.50 9.14 -2.71
N ILE A 7 -29.69 9.13 -3.75
CA ILE A 7 -29.75 8.10 -4.80
C ILE A 7 -29.48 6.75 -4.12
N PRO A 8 -30.38 5.75 -4.26
CA PRO A 8 -30.19 4.47 -3.62
C PRO A 8 -28.92 3.81 -4.16
N VAL A 9 -28.19 3.12 -3.29
CA VAL A 9 -27.04 2.31 -3.70
C VAL A 9 -27.55 1.10 -4.49
N ILE A 10 -27.03 0.92 -5.70
CA ILE A 10 -27.39 -0.14 -6.61
C ILE A 10 -26.26 -1.16 -6.73
N LYS A 11 -25.01 -0.70 -6.66
CA LYS A 11 -23.81 -1.53 -6.83
C LYS A 11 -22.74 -1.18 -5.82
N ASP A 12 -22.02 -2.21 -5.35
CA ASP A 12 -20.89 -2.10 -4.46
C ASP A 12 -19.58 -2.44 -5.17
N LEU A 13 -18.66 -1.46 -5.26
CA LEU A 13 -17.28 -1.69 -5.68
C LEU A 13 -16.37 -1.65 -4.46
N VAL A 14 -15.74 -2.78 -4.17
CA VAL A 14 -14.78 -2.90 -3.06
C VAL A 14 -13.35 -2.95 -3.60
N LEU A 15 -12.52 -2.06 -3.10
CA LEU A 15 -11.09 -1.98 -3.37
C LEU A 15 -10.33 -2.53 -2.16
N ILE A 16 -9.55 -3.59 -2.33
CA ILE A 16 -8.71 -4.18 -1.28
C ILE A 16 -7.27 -3.74 -1.47
N GLY A 17 -6.73 -3.03 -0.48
CA GLY A 17 -5.38 -2.49 -0.48
C GLY A 17 -5.28 -1.08 -1.05
N GLY A 18 -4.36 -0.30 -0.48
CA GLY A 18 -4.09 1.10 -0.86
C GLY A 18 -3.02 1.27 -1.93
N GLY A 19 -2.78 0.25 -2.76
CA GLY A 19 -1.74 0.27 -3.78
C GLY A 19 -1.93 1.36 -4.86
N HIS A 20 -0.92 1.54 -5.69
CA HIS A 20 -0.85 2.63 -6.67
C HIS A 20 -2.07 2.70 -7.60
N SER A 21 -2.53 1.55 -8.11
CA SER A 21 -3.69 1.51 -9.02
C SER A 21 -4.97 1.98 -8.34
N HIS A 22 -5.20 1.59 -7.07
CA HIS A 22 -6.39 2.00 -6.35
C HIS A 22 -6.43 3.50 -6.03
N ARG A 23 -5.29 4.15 -5.87
CA ARG A 23 -5.22 5.62 -5.78
C ARG A 23 -5.75 6.28 -7.06
N SER A 24 -5.35 5.75 -8.22
CA SER A 24 -5.84 6.24 -9.51
C SER A 24 -7.33 5.97 -9.68
N VAL A 25 -7.83 4.81 -9.23
CA VAL A 25 -9.26 4.46 -9.24
C VAL A 25 -10.05 5.42 -8.35
N LEU A 26 -9.61 5.66 -7.12
CA LEU A 26 -10.26 6.62 -6.21
C LEU A 26 -10.31 8.02 -6.84
N LYS A 27 -9.19 8.51 -7.38
CA LYS A 27 -9.14 9.80 -8.07
C LYS A 27 -10.10 9.86 -9.26
N TYR A 28 -10.15 8.78 -10.06
CA TYR A 28 -11.06 8.71 -11.19
C TYR A 28 -12.53 8.84 -10.77
N PHE A 29 -12.98 8.07 -9.77
CA PHE A 29 -14.37 8.13 -9.29
C PHE A 29 -14.68 9.41 -8.53
N ALA A 30 -13.69 10.04 -7.90
CA ALA A 30 -13.86 11.38 -7.31
C ALA A 30 -14.20 12.43 -8.39
N MET A 31 -13.55 12.35 -9.55
CA MET A 31 -13.76 13.28 -10.66
C MET A 31 -14.93 12.87 -11.57
N ASN A 32 -15.30 11.59 -11.56
CA ASN A 32 -16.35 11.01 -12.40
C ASN A 32 -17.30 10.17 -11.54
N PRO A 33 -18.10 10.78 -10.67
CA PRO A 33 -18.99 10.03 -9.78
C PRO A 33 -20.05 9.27 -10.57
N VAL A 34 -20.29 8.02 -10.20
CA VAL A 34 -21.31 7.16 -10.82
C VAL A 34 -22.50 7.06 -9.87
N PRO A 35 -23.67 7.57 -10.25
CA PRO A 35 -24.87 7.47 -9.43
C PRO A 35 -25.22 6.02 -9.09
N GLY A 36 -25.52 5.75 -7.82
CA GLY A 36 -25.85 4.42 -7.34
C GLY A 36 -24.65 3.49 -7.09
N LEU A 37 -23.43 3.90 -7.41
CA LEU A 37 -22.21 3.16 -7.07
C LEU A 37 -21.74 3.54 -5.66
N ARG A 38 -21.60 2.55 -4.79
CA ARG A 38 -20.95 2.70 -3.49
C ARG A 38 -19.51 2.20 -3.57
N LEU A 39 -18.57 3.12 -3.37
CA LEU A 39 -17.15 2.81 -3.37
C LEU A 39 -16.67 2.56 -1.94
N THR A 40 -15.93 1.46 -1.74
CA THR A 40 -15.37 1.08 -0.45
C THR A 40 -13.90 0.73 -0.62
N LEU A 41 -13.04 1.35 0.18
CA LEU A 41 -11.61 1.00 0.28
C LEU A 41 -11.39 0.25 1.60
N ILE A 42 -10.80 -0.93 1.54
CA ILE A 42 -10.34 -1.70 2.70
C ILE A 42 -8.82 -1.75 2.64
N THR A 43 -8.15 -1.22 3.63
CA THR A 43 -6.69 -1.19 3.65
C THR A 43 -6.16 -1.38 5.08
N ARG A 44 -5.05 -2.12 5.20
CA ARG A 44 -4.31 -2.28 6.44
C ARG A 44 -3.58 -0.98 6.82
N ASP A 45 -3.06 -0.25 5.81
CA ASP A 45 -2.27 0.95 6.02
C ASP A 45 -2.97 2.15 5.39
N LEU A 46 -3.18 3.21 6.17
CA LEU A 46 -3.79 4.45 5.70
C LEU A 46 -2.78 5.36 4.99
N HIS A 47 -1.49 5.24 5.34
CA HIS A 47 -0.39 5.88 4.65
C HIS A 47 0.30 4.84 3.76
N THR A 48 0.25 5.03 2.46
CA THR A 48 0.82 4.09 1.51
C THR A 48 2.08 4.66 0.88
N PRO A 49 3.22 3.98 0.98
CA PRO A 49 4.45 4.42 0.34
C PRO A 49 4.33 4.39 -1.19
N TYR A 50 4.92 5.37 -1.84
CA TYR A 50 5.06 5.36 -3.28
C TYR A 50 6.39 4.70 -3.68
N SER A 51 6.33 3.50 -4.22
CA SER A 51 7.51 2.70 -4.54
C SER A 51 8.51 3.39 -5.46
N GLY A 52 8.06 4.26 -6.36
CA GLY A 52 8.94 5.03 -7.24
C GLY A 52 9.75 6.12 -6.53
N MET A 53 9.37 6.51 -5.31
CA MET A 53 10.12 7.47 -4.50
C MET A 53 11.08 6.82 -3.51
N LEU A 54 11.05 5.49 -3.40
CA LEU A 54 11.88 4.77 -2.43
C LEU A 54 13.39 5.01 -2.61
N PRO A 55 13.97 4.96 -3.82
CA PRO A 55 15.38 5.28 -3.99
C PRO A 55 15.73 6.70 -3.53
N GLY A 56 14.88 7.69 -3.83
CA GLY A 56 15.08 9.06 -3.39
C GLY A 56 14.94 9.26 -1.88
N TYR A 57 14.06 8.49 -1.21
CA TYR A 57 14.00 8.44 0.25
C TYR A 57 15.30 7.90 0.84
N ILE A 58 15.81 6.79 0.32
CA ILE A 58 17.08 6.17 0.73
C ILE A 58 18.25 7.14 0.57
N ALA A 59 18.28 7.86 -0.55
CA ALA A 59 19.31 8.89 -0.83
C ALA A 59 19.13 10.18 0.00
N GLY A 60 18.11 10.28 0.85
CA GLY A 60 17.84 11.45 1.67
C GLY A 60 17.22 12.64 0.93
N HIS A 61 16.75 12.44 -0.30
CA HIS A 61 16.11 13.50 -1.10
C HIS A 61 14.67 13.79 -0.68
N TYR A 62 14.00 12.81 -0.05
CA TYR A 62 12.61 12.92 0.39
C TYR A 62 12.49 12.60 1.87
N GLN A 63 11.57 13.31 2.54
CA GLN A 63 11.14 12.97 3.88
C GLN A 63 10.04 11.90 3.84
N TYR A 64 9.73 11.31 4.99
CA TYR A 64 8.71 10.25 5.11
C TYR A 64 7.35 10.66 4.52
N ASP A 65 6.86 11.85 4.87
CA ASP A 65 5.55 12.34 4.43
C ASP A 65 5.51 12.62 2.92
N GLU A 66 6.63 12.97 2.30
CA GLU A 66 6.72 13.17 0.85
C GLU A 66 6.66 11.84 0.09
N ALA A 67 7.24 10.78 0.66
CA ALA A 67 7.26 9.45 0.06
C ALA A 67 5.99 8.64 0.33
N HIS A 68 5.08 9.14 1.18
CA HIS A 68 3.84 8.46 1.56
C HIS A 68 2.61 9.26 1.16
N ILE A 69 1.56 8.57 0.79
CA ILE A 69 0.26 9.15 0.45
C ILE A 69 -0.75 8.75 1.52
N ASP A 70 -1.34 9.76 2.17
CA ASP A 70 -2.50 9.56 3.04
C ASP A 70 -3.75 9.26 2.18
N LEU A 71 -4.34 8.09 2.38
CA LEU A 71 -5.51 7.64 1.62
C LEU A 71 -6.82 8.27 2.11
N ARG A 72 -6.84 8.85 3.32
CA ARG A 72 -8.07 9.42 3.91
C ARG A 72 -8.63 10.59 3.12
N PRO A 73 -7.85 11.64 2.79
CA PRO A 73 -8.33 12.74 1.97
C PRO A 73 -8.80 12.28 0.58
N LEU A 74 -8.10 11.32 0.00
CA LEU A 74 -8.44 10.78 -1.32
C LEU A 74 -9.75 9.98 -1.27
N ALA A 75 -9.94 9.16 -0.24
CA ALA A 75 -11.19 8.43 -0.03
C ALA A 75 -12.36 9.39 0.23
N GLN A 76 -12.14 10.44 1.04
CA GLN A 76 -13.14 11.49 1.27
C GLN A 76 -13.53 12.21 -0.03
N PHE A 77 -12.55 12.59 -0.85
CA PHE A 77 -12.80 13.22 -2.14
C PHE A 77 -13.59 12.31 -3.09
N ALA A 78 -13.32 11.00 -3.08
CA ALA A 78 -14.07 10.00 -3.84
C ALA A 78 -15.41 9.61 -3.21
N GLN A 79 -15.79 10.19 -2.07
CA GLN A 79 -16.96 9.78 -1.26
C GLN A 79 -16.95 8.27 -0.97
N ALA A 80 -15.76 7.67 -0.92
CA ALA A 80 -15.56 6.27 -0.63
C ALA A 80 -15.61 6.01 0.88
N ARG A 81 -16.22 4.91 1.28
CA ARG A 81 -16.06 4.37 2.63
C ARG A 81 -14.65 3.84 2.78
N ILE A 82 -14.01 4.13 3.91
CA ILE A 82 -12.71 3.57 4.22
C ILE A 82 -12.80 2.68 5.45
N TYR A 83 -12.31 1.46 5.32
CA TYR A 83 -12.15 0.51 6.41
C TYR A 83 -10.66 0.28 6.66
N HIS A 84 -10.17 0.77 7.79
CA HIS A 84 -8.84 0.46 8.29
C HIS A 84 -8.88 -0.95 8.89
N ALA A 85 -8.61 -1.95 8.06
CA ALA A 85 -8.70 -3.36 8.41
C ALA A 85 -7.85 -4.22 7.50
N GLU A 86 -7.46 -5.39 7.98
CA GLU A 86 -6.84 -6.44 7.19
C GLU A 86 -7.91 -7.43 6.73
N VAL A 87 -7.87 -7.75 5.43
CA VAL A 87 -8.75 -8.78 4.86
C VAL A 87 -8.15 -10.14 5.17
N SER A 88 -8.94 -11.00 5.78
CA SER A 88 -8.53 -12.36 6.16
C SER A 88 -9.00 -13.41 5.16
N ASP A 89 -10.15 -13.17 4.49
CA ASP A 89 -10.72 -14.13 3.56
C ASP A 89 -11.69 -13.47 2.56
N LEU A 90 -12.06 -14.20 1.51
CA LEU A 90 -13.05 -13.83 0.50
C LEU A 90 -14.05 -14.95 0.32
N ASP A 91 -15.32 -14.67 0.64
CA ASP A 91 -16.44 -15.58 0.37
C ASP A 91 -17.07 -15.20 -0.99
N PHE A 92 -16.63 -15.87 -2.06
CA PHE A 92 -17.13 -15.61 -3.42
C PHE A 92 -18.55 -16.10 -3.64
N GLU A 93 -19.00 -17.12 -2.89
CA GLU A 93 -20.38 -17.64 -3.02
C GLU A 93 -21.39 -16.60 -2.52
N LYS A 94 -21.06 -15.91 -1.42
CA LYS A 94 -21.89 -14.86 -0.83
C LYS A 94 -21.48 -13.45 -1.25
N SER A 95 -20.44 -13.32 -2.09
CA SER A 95 -19.88 -12.03 -2.51
C SER A 95 -19.52 -11.14 -1.33
N ASN A 96 -18.75 -11.68 -0.37
CA ASN A 96 -18.38 -10.99 0.85
C ASN A 96 -16.85 -10.95 1.06
N VAL A 97 -16.37 -9.80 1.51
CA VAL A 97 -15.02 -9.65 2.06
C VAL A 97 -15.06 -9.83 3.57
N ILE A 98 -14.20 -10.67 4.09
CA ILE A 98 -14.11 -10.98 5.52
C ILE A 98 -12.90 -10.24 6.12
N CYS A 99 -13.15 -9.47 7.17
CA CYS A 99 -12.14 -8.79 7.98
C CYS A 99 -12.30 -9.19 9.45
N ALA A 100 -11.20 -9.38 10.16
CA ALA A 100 -11.24 -9.74 11.58
C ALA A 100 -12.00 -8.68 12.41
N GLY A 101 -12.91 -9.14 13.27
CA GLY A 101 -13.66 -8.29 14.20
C GLY A 101 -14.70 -7.37 13.56
N ARG A 102 -15.09 -7.61 12.31
CA ARG A 102 -16.08 -6.82 11.58
C ARG A 102 -17.13 -7.70 10.90
N PRO A 103 -18.35 -7.19 10.68
CA PRO A 103 -19.31 -7.84 9.79
C PRO A 103 -18.76 -7.99 8.38
N PRO A 104 -19.16 -9.03 7.64
CA PRO A 104 -18.81 -9.19 6.23
C PRO A 104 -19.21 -7.97 5.40
N ILE A 105 -18.39 -7.62 4.43
CA ILE A 105 -18.60 -6.47 3.54
C ILE A 105 -18.96 -7.01 2.16
N HIS A 106 -20.21 -6.77 1.75
CA HIS A 106 -20.69 -7.19 0.45
C HIS A 106 -20.04 -6.44 -0.70
N PHE A 107 -19.86 -7.13 -1.84
CA PHE A 107 -19.40 -6.55 -3.10
C PHE A 107 -20.17 -7.10 -4.30
N ASP A 108 -20.45 -6.26 -5.28
CA ASP A 108 -20.81 -6.67 -6.66
C ASP A 108 -19.55 -6.77 -7.51
N PHE A 109 -18.59 -5.87 -7.26
CA PHE A 109 -17.28 -5.85 -7.92
C PHE A 109 -16.18 -5.75 -6.86
N ILE A 110 -15.10 -6.47 -7.08
CA ILE A 110 -13.93 -6.46 -6.21
C ILE A 110 -12.67 -6.20 -7.04
N SER A 111 -11.79 -5.36 -6.51
CA SER A 111 -10.45 -5.13 -7.06
C SER A 111 -9.42 -5.29 -5.96
N ILE A 112 -8.30 -5.99 -6.26
CA ILE A 112 -7.27 -6.30 -5.28
C ILE A 112 -5.95 -5.66 -5.73
N ASN A 113 -5.38 -4.79 -4.87
CA ASN A 113 -4.09 -4.15 -5.07
C ASN A 113 -3.35 -4.02 -3.73
N ILE A 114 -2.85 -5.15 -3.26
CA ILE A 114 -2.18 -5.31 -1.95
C ILE A 114 -0.66 -5.30 -2.05
N GLY A 115 -0.11 -5.04 -3.25
CA GLY A 115 1.32 -5.09 -3.51
C GLY A 115 1.83 -6.52 -3.77
N SER A 116 3.16 -6.66 -3.74
CA SER A 116 3.86 -7.93 -3.98
C SER A 116 4.98 -8.11 -2.95
N LYS A 117 5.43 -9.36 -2.80
CA LYS A 117 6.64 -9.69 -2.04
C LYS A 117 7.72 -10.19 -2.99
N PRO A 118 9.02 -9.97 -2.70
CA PRO A 118 10.09 -10.61 -3.44
C PRO A 118 10.00 -12.12 -3.36
N GLY A 119 10.38 -12.83 -4.42
CA GLY A 119 10.41 -14.29 -4.47
C GLY A 119 11.66 -14.86 -3.78
N THR A 120 11.81 -14.62 -2.48
CA THR A 120 12.99 -15.08 -1.69
C THR A 120 12.89 -16.52 -1.20
N LEU A 121 11.71 -17.14 -1.29
CA LEU A 121 11.39 -18.46 -0.73
C LEU A 121 12.31 -19.62 -1.21
N HIS A 122 13.01 -19.44 -2.31
CA HIS A 122 13.89 -20.49 -2.88
C HIS A 122 15.38 -20.23 -2.67
N ILE A 123 15.75 -19.15 -1.96
CA ILE A 123 17.14 -18.79 -1.69
C ILE A 123 17.45 -19.16 -0.24
N PRO A 124 18.29 -20.20 0.00
CA PRO A 124 18.63 -20.59 1.37
C PRO A 124 19.22 -19.42 2.18
N GLY A 125 18.67 -19.17 3.35
CA GLY A 125 19.11 -18.11 4.25
C GLY A 125 18.54 -16.73 3.95
N ALA A 126 17.88 -16.49 2.81
CA ALA A 126 17.33 -15.16 2.49
C ALA A 126 16.32 -14.67 3.54
N ASP A 127 15.48 -15.55 4.05
CA ASP A 127 14.47 -15.16 5.06
C ASP A 127 15.10 -14.70 6.38
N ASN A 128 16.32 -15.15 6.69
CA ASN A 128 16.99 -14.82 7.95
C ASN A 128 18.00 -13.67 7.83
N PHE A 129 18.62 -13.51 6.64
CA PHE A 129 19.77 -12.63 6.46
C PHE A 129 19.53 -11.48 5.47
N ALA A 130 18.50 -11.57 4.64
CA ALA A 130 18.19 -10.50 3.70
C ALA A 130 17.13 -9.55 4.27
N MET A 131 17.26 -8.28 3.92
CA MET A 131 16.24 -7.25 4.16
C MET A 131 15.44 -7.06 2.86
N PRO A 132 14.23 -7.63 2.73
CA PRO A 132 13.45 -7.52 1.52
C PRO A 132 12.94 -6.09 1.33
N VAL A 133 13.08 -5.54 0.12
CA VAL A 133 12.62 -4.18 -0.22
C VAL A 133 11.09 -4.05 -0.17
N LYS A 134 10.36 -5.16 -0.18
CA LYS A 134 8.90 -5.19 -0.04
C LYS A 134 8.47 -6.21 1.03
N PRO A 135 7.47 -5.86 1.86
CA PRO A 135 6.66 -4.62 1.88
C PRO A 135 7.52 -3.38 2.25
N ILE A 136 7.23 -2.24 1.59
CA ILE A 136 8.07 -1.05 1.71
C ILE A 136 8.06 -0.46 3.12
N ASP A 137 6.92 -0.45 3.80
CA ASP A 137 6.75 0.01 5.18
C ASP A 137 7.71 -0.71 6.14
N ARG A 138 7.79 -2.04 6.01
CA ARG A 138 8.70 -2.86 6.81
C ARG A 138 10.17 -2.61 6.44
N PHE A 139 10.44 -2.46 5.15
CA PHE A 139 11.78 -2.15 4.68
C PHE A 139 12.26 -0.82 5.21
N LEU A 140 11.45 0.25 5.17
CA LEU A 140 11.81 1.58 5.66
C LEU A 140 12.17 1.54 7.16
N THR A 141 11.37 0.87 7.97
CA THR A 141 11.67 0.69 9.40
C THR A 141 13.02 0.00 9.63
N GLN A 142 13.32 -1.05 8.86
CA GLN A 142 14.59 -1.75 8.95
C GLN A 142 15.77 -0.93 8.40
N TRP A 143 15.52 -0.14 7.37
CA TRP A 143 16.50 0.77 6.78
C TRP A 143 16.93 1.84 7.77
N ASP A 144 15.98 2.53 8.40
CA ASP A 144 16.27 3.57 9.38
C ASP A 144 17.09 3.01 10.56
N GLN A 145 16.72 1.82 11.07
CA GLN A 145 17.49 1.12 12.09
C GLN A 145 18.92 0.74 11.64
N LEU A 146 19.08 0.41 10.35
CA LEU A 146 20.39 0.11 9.77
C LEU A 146 21.24 1.38 9.69
N VAL A 147 20.69 2.49 9.23
CA VAL A 147 21.35 3.78 9.15
C VAL A 147 21.83 4.23 10.54
N ASP A 148 20.97 4.15 11.55
CA ASP A 148 21.35 4.48 12.94
C ASP A 148 22.54 3.64 13.41
N LYS A 149 22.50 2.32 13.19
CA LYS A 149 23.61 1.43 13.55
C LYS A 149 24.91 1.72 12.83
N ILE A 150 24.83 2.11 11.54
CA ILE A 150 26.01 2.47 10.74
C ILE A 150 26.60 3.77 11.24
N THR A 151 25.77 4.76 11.53
CA THR A 151 26.18 6.09 11.99
C THR A 151 26.87 6.02 13.35
N ASP A 152 26.38 5.18 14.25
CA ASP A 152 26.95 4.99 15.60
C ASP A 152 28.23 4.13 15.59
N SER A 153 28.50 3.43 14.50
CA SER A 153 29.64 2.52 14.41
C SER A 153 30.87 3.20 13.85
N LYS A 154 32.03 2.89 14.43
CA LYS A 154 33.35 3.27 13.88
C LYS A 154 33.88 2.28 12.84
N ASN A 155 33.18 1.18 12.60
CA ASN A 155 33.59 0.13 11.68
C ASN A 155 33.05 0.37 10.28
N ALA A 156 33.82 -0.06 9.28
CA ALA A 156 33.34 -0.08 7.90
C ALA A 156 32.26 -1.15 7.72
N PHE A 157 31.20 -0.79 7.02
CA PHE A 157 30.11 -1.73 6.66
C PHE A 157 30.17 -2.07 5.18
N HIS A 158 29.81 -3.30 4.87
CA HIS A 158 29.59 -3.74 3.50
C HIS A 158 28.10 -4.02 3.28
N LEU A 159 27.48 -3.23 2.39
CA LEU A 159 26.10 -3.42 1.99
C LEU A 159 26.07 -4.14 0.64
N ALA A 160 25.41 -5.28 0.58
CA ALA A 160 25.19 -5.99 -0.66
C ALA A 160 23.76 -5.84 -1.14
N VAL A 161 23.56 -5.34 -2.35
CA VAL A 161 22.25 -5.29 -3.02
C VAL A 161 22.13 -6.52 -3.91
N VAL A 162 21.16 -7.38 -3.61
CA VAL A 162 20.93 -8.61 -4.36
C VAL A 162 19.81 -8.43 -5.37
N GLY A 163 20.13 -8.53 -6.64
CA GLY A 163 19.22 -8.40 -7.77
C GLY A 163 19.63 -7.31 -8.76
N GLY A 164 19.78 -7.70 -10.03
CA GLY A 164 20.21 -6.83 -11.14
C GLY A 164 19.06 -6.20 -11.95
N GLY A 165 17.82 -6.24 -11.45
CA GLY A 165 16.70 -5.54 -12.07
C GLY A 165 16.74 -4.03 -11.79
N ALA A 166 15.83 -3.26 -12.42
CA ALA A 166 15.79 -1.80 -12.29
C ALA A 166 15.80 -1.35 -10.81
N GLY A 167 14.96 -1.93 -9.96
CA GLY A 167 14.92 -1.60 -8.54
C GLY A 167 16.24 -1.88 -7.80
N GLY A 168 16.96 -2.96 -8.15
CA GLY A 168 18.26 -3.26 -7.54
C GLY A 168 19.32 -2.25 -7.94
N VAL A 169 19.34 -1.82 -9.20
CA VAL A 169 20.26 -0.79 -9.70
C VAL A 169 19.96 0.56 -9.02
N GLU A 170 18.69 0.98 -8.97
CA GLU A 170 18.26 2.22 -8.31
C GLU A 170 18.62 2.21 -6.82
N MET A 171 18.39 1.10 -6.14
CA MET A 171 18.75 0.97 -4.72
C MET A 171 20.26 1.02 -4.50
N ALA A 172 21.05 0.35 -5.33
CA ALA A 172 22.51 0.38 -5.23
C ALA A 172 23.08 1.79 -5.43
N LEU A 173 22.52 2.58 -6.34
CA LEU A 173 22.91 3.97 -6.56
C LEU A 173 22.44 4.89 -5.42
N ALA A 174 21.28 4.63 -4.85
CA ALA A 174 20.73 5.44 -3.75
C ALA A 174 21.46 5.23 -2.41
N THR A 175 22.20 4.15 -2.26
CA THR A 175 22.94 3.80 -1.02
C THR A 175 24.40 4.25 -1.05
N GLN A 176 24.85 4.95 -2.08
CA GLN A 176 26.20 5.54 -2.18
C GLN A 176 26.24 6.89 -1.49
#